data_3813dcced8bf61e84ad754d12bc4a4d3
#
_entry.id   3813dcced8bf61e84ad754d12bc4a4d3
#
_cell.length_a   1.000
_cell.length_b   1.000
_cell.length_c   1.000
_cell.angle_alpha   90.00
_cell.angle_beta   90.00
_cell.angle_gamma   90.00
#
_symmetry.space_group_name_H-M   'P 1'
#
loop_
_entity.id
_entity.type
_entity.pdbx_description
1 polymer ?
#
loop_
_entity_poly.entity_id
_entity_poly.type
_entity_poly.pdbx_seq_one_letter_code
_entity_poly.pdbx_strand_id
1 'polypeptide(L)'
;MEISKFVAPEIIFGRGSLSQIGESVVRLGVSKVFLVSDNDVISAGWVDTAVDYLRAAGLDTVIFSSLTTNPKDCEVTEGAAKYLASGCDGIVSVGGGSPTDVAKAIATIASNGGRLKDYEGINKISTPLPPMVIVPSTAGAGSEVSQFTIIVDTDRKLKMSIISRSLIPDIAIVDPELLKTKDAKLAAATGVDALTHGIESYVSLAATPLTDIHALKAISLISQNLRRAVSERSDMDANTNMAMASLTAGLAFSNAILGAAHAMTHQVDGLLDQHHGETNASILPHVMRFNLQACPERFRDIAVAMGEDVTGLDVTAAAERSIVAVQRLIEDIGLAKGLSELGLKEEFIPLLSENATKDACLVTNPRYATREQIEQIYRNAM
;
A
#
# COMPACT_ATOMS: atom_id res chain seq x y z
N MET A 1 24.08 -2.64 18.28
CA MET A 1 23.12 -2.38 17.19
C MET A 1 23.08 -3.64 16.35
N GLU A 2 21.93 -4.26 16.21
CA GLU A 2 21.79 -5.43 15.34
C GLU A 2 21.90 -5.03 13.87
N ILE A 3 22.36 -5.95 13.03
CA ILE A 3 22.47 -5.72 11.59
C ILE A 3 21.05 -5.64 11.01
N SER A 4 20.69 -4.50 10.49
CA SER A 4 19.42 -4.29 9.77
C SER A 4 19.69 -4.08 8.28
N LYS A 5 18.75 -4.51 7.46
CA LYS A 5 18.79 -4.27 6.00
C LYS A 5 17.66 -3.32 5.63
N PHE A 6 17.97 -2.32 4.83
CA PHE A 6 17.00 -1.42 4.22
C PHE A 6 17.12 -1.50 2.72
N VAL A 7 16.01 -1.76 2.04
CA VAL A 7 15.96 -1.92 0.59
C VAL A 7 14.98 -0.92 0.00
N ALA A 8 15.37 -0.26 -1.08
CA ALA A 8 14.56 0.68 -1.83
C ALA A 8 14.96 0.60 -3.33
N PRO A 9 14.04 0.90 -4.25
CA PRO A 9 14.36 1.10 -5.67
C PRO A 9 15.11 2.43 -5.89
N GLU A 10 15.52 2.70 -7.13
CA GLU A 10 15.77 4.07 -7.54
C GLU A 10 14.46 4.86 -7.53
N ILE A 11 14.47 6.08 -6.98
CA ILE A 11 13.28 6.91 -6.84
C ILE A 11 13.45 8.20 -7.66
N ILE A 12 12.54 8.43 -8.61
CA ILE A 12 12.41 9.68 -9.36
C ILE A 12 11.13 10.36 -8.86
N PHE A 13 11.27 11.51 -8.19
CA PHE A 13 10.15 12.20 -7.56
C PHE A 13 10.03 13.64 -8.04
N GLY A 14 8.83 14.05 -8.42
CA GLY A 14 8.51 15.45 -8.74
C GLY A 14 7.42 15.60 -9.78
N ARG A 15 6.87 16.80 -9.88
CA ARG A 15 5.84 17.13 -10.87
C ARG A 15 6.41 17.02 -12.27
N GLY A 16 5.72 16.30 -13.15
CA GLY A 16 6.16 16.03 -14.53
C GLY A 16 7.21 14.91 -14.63
N SER A 17 7.53 14.21 -13.55
CA SER A 17 8.52 13.13 -13.57
C SER A 17 8.10 11.92 -14.42
N LEU A 18 6.81 11.77 -14.76
CA LEU A 18 6.35 10.78 -15.73
C LEU A 18 7.10 10.88 -17.07
N SER A 19 7.55 12.08 -17.45
CA SER A 19 8.36 12.29 -18.68
C SER A 19 9.68 11.52 -18.69
N GLN A 20 10.16 11.07 -17.52
CA GLN A 20 11.40 10.29 -17.40
C GLN A 20 11.21 8.79 -17.68
N ILE A 21 9.96 8.34 -17.93
CA ILE A 21 9.65 6.90 -18.05
C ILE A 21 10.40 6.24 -19.22
N GLY A 22 10.50 6.91 -20.37
CA GLY A 22 11.18 6.39 -21.55
C GLY A 22 12.67 6.19 -21.32
N GLU A 23 13.36 7.20 -20.80
CA GLU A 23 14.79 7.13 -20.46
C GLU A 23 15.06 6.07 -19.41
N SER A 24 14.21 6.01 -18.38
CA SER A 24 14.33 5.02 -17.30
C SER A 24 14.25 3.60 -17.80
N VAL A 25 13.31 3.30 -18.69
CA VAL A 25 13.12 1.96 -19.28
C VAL A 25 14.28 1.60 -20.22
N VAL A 26 14.74 2.53 -21.06
CA VAL A 26 15.90 2.32 -21.96
C VAL A 26 17.17 2.03 -21.14
N ARG A 27 17.40 2.75 -20.04
CA ARG A 27 18.54 2.57 -19.14
C ARG A 27 18.57 1.19 -18.49
N LEU A 28 17.43 0.55 -18.29
CA LEU A 28 17.32 -0.84 -17.82
C LEU A 28 17.55 -1.89 -18.91
N GLY A 29 17.81 -1.46 -20.17
CA GLY A 29 18.07 -2.34 -21.31
C GLY A 29 16.81 -2.97 -21.91
N VAL A 30 15.64 -2.48 -21.58
CA VAL A 30 14.35 -2.96 -22.09
C VAL A 30 14.17 -2.45 -23.53
N SER A 31 13.66 -3.31 -24.41
CA SER A 31 13.35 -2.99 -25.81
C SER A 31 11.85 -3.00 -26.11
N LYS A 32 11.08 -3.78 -25.38
CA LYS A 32 9.63 -3.89 -25.55
C LYS A 32 8.92 -3.96 -24.20
N VAL A 33 8.05 -3.02 -23.97
CA VAL A 33 7.37 -2.80 -22.67
C VAL A 33 6.05 -3.54 -22.60
N PHE A 34 5.81 -4.23 -21.48
CA PHE A 34 4.48 -4.66 -21.05
C PHE A 34 3.93 -3.67 -20.03
N LEU A 35 2.96 -2.83 -20.44
CA LEU A 35 2.39 -1.80 -19.60
C LEU A 35 1.12 -2.33 -18.92
N VAL A 36 1.14 -2.41 -17.60
CA VAL A 36 0.00 -2.82 -16.76
C VAL A 36 -0.68 -1.58 -16.18
N SER A 37 -1.99 -1.47 -16.36
CA SER A 37 -2.79 -0.35 -15.86
C SER A 37 -4.24 -0.77 -15.64
N ASP A 38 -5.07 0.14 -15.15
CA ASP A 38 -6.52 -0.02 -15.04
C ASP A 38 -7.28 0.95 -15.95
N ASN A 39 -8.58 0.68 -16.13
CA ASN A 39 -9.43 1.46 -17.01
C ASN A 39 -9.62 2.92 -16.54
N ASP A 40 -9.55 3.18 -15.25
CA ASP A 40 -9.70 4.53 -14.70
C ASP A 40 -8.48 5.39 -15.03
N VAL A 41 -7.28 4.81 -14.96
CA VAL A 41 -6.02 5.48 -15.33
C VAL A 41 -5.95 5.71 -16.85
N ILE A 42 -6.44 4.75 -17.65
CA ILE A 42 -6.59 4.90 -19.11
C ILE A 42 -7.55 6.07 -19.40
N SER A 43 -8.74 6.06 -18.80
CA SER A 43 -9.75 7.10 -19.01
C SER A 43 -9.28 8.48 -18.58
N ALA A 44 -8.37 8.56 -17.60
CA ALA A 44 -7.73 9.80 -17.17
C ALA A 44 -6.63 10.30 -18.13
N GLY A 45 -6.26 9.53 -19.18
CA GLY A 45 -5.26 9.88 -20.19
C GLY A 45 -3.80 9.64 -19.78
N TRP A 46 -3.55 9.10 -18.56
CA TRP A 46 -2.19 8.91 -18.09
C TRP A 46 -1.46 7.77 -18.79
N VAL A 47 -2.19 6.75 -19.21
CA VAL A 47 -1.61 5.65 -19.99
C VAL A 47 -1.16 6.13 -21.37
N ASP A 48 -2.00 6.91 -22.06
CA ASP A 48 -1.65 7.46 -23.36
C ASP A 48 -0.41 8.38 -23.26
N THR A 49 -0.35 9.22 -22.23
CA THR A 49 0.81 10.06 -21.94
C THR A 49 2.08 9.22 -21.71
N ALA A 50 2.00 8.14 -20.92
CA ALA A 50 3.12 7.26 -20.67
C ALA A 50 3.57 6.56 -21.96
N VAL A 51 2.62 6.05 -22.76
CA VAL A 51 2.90 5.41 -24.07
C VAL A 51 3.57 6.36 -25.03
N ASP A 52 3.17 7.64 -25.06
CA ASP A 52 3.81 8.64 -25.91
C ASP A 52 5.26 8.90 -25.51
N TYR A 53 5.58 8.97 -24.21
CA TYR A 53 6.96 9.07 -23.74
C TYR A 53 7.79 7.81 -24.04
N LEU A 54 7.20 6.61 -23.88
CA LEU A 54 7.86 5.34 -24.25
C LEU A 54 8.14 5.28 -25.75
N ARG A 55 7.15 5.64 -26.58
CA ARG A 55 7.30 5.69 -28.05
C ARG A 55 8.36 6.71 -28.49
N ALA A 56 8.40 7.88 -27.85
CA ALA A 56 9.42 8.90 -28.14
C ALA A 56 10.84 8.42 -27.81
N ALA A 57 10.98 7.48 -26.86
CA ALA A 57 12.23 6.80 -26.54
C ALA A 57 12.54 5.59 -27.44
N GLY A 58 11.69 5.28 -28.44
CA GLY A 58 11.88 4.19 -29.38
C GLY A 58 11.40 2.81 -28.86
N LEU A 59 10.54 2.79 -27.85
CA LEU A 59 10.07 1.56 -27.20
C LEU A 59 8.69 1.16 -27.73
N ASP A 60 8.53 -0.11 -28.10
CA ASP A 60 7.22 -0.72 -28.36
C ASP A 60 6.52 -1.05 -27.06
N THR A 61 5.18 -0.90 -27.03
CA THR A 61 4.39 -1.11 -25.82
C THR A 61 3.18 -2.01 -26.09
N VAL A 62 2.98 -3.00 -25.23
CA VAL A 62 1.78 -3.84 -25.16
C VAL A 62 1.04 -3.53 -23.87
N ILE A 63 -0.23 -3.11 -23.95
CA ILE A 63 -1.03 -2.71 -22.79
C ILE A 63 -1.85 -3.91 -22.28
N PHE A 64 -1.88 -4.06 -20.95
CA PHE A 64 -2.75 -4.98 -20.21
C PHE A 64 -3.53 -4.21 -19.15
N SER A 65 -4.86 -4.22 -19.23
CA SER A 65 -5.75 -3.48 -18.32
C SER A 65 -6.98 -4.30 -17.88
N SER A 66 -7.00 -5.60 -18.16
CA SER A 66 -8.07 -6.52 -17.73
C SER A 66 -7.87 -6.88 -16.25
N LEU A 67 -8.06 -5.90 -15.35
CA LEU A 67 -7.91 -6.11 -13.91
C LEU A 67 -8.93 -5.31 -13.11
N THR A 68 -9.20 -5.77 -11.89
CA THR A 68 -10.18 -5.19 -10.95
C THR A 68 -9.50 -4.52 -9.77
N THR A 69 -10.25 -3.78 -8.97
CA THR A 69 -9.74 -3.01 -7.82
C THR A 69 -9.08 -3.90 -6.76
N ASN A 70 -9.64 -5.10 -6.50
CA ASN A 70 -8.99 -6.14 -5.71
C ASN A 70 -8.51 -7.22 -6.68
N PRO A 71 -7.26 -7.18 -7.14
CA PRO A 71 -6.79 -7.99 -8.26
C PRO A 71 -6.81 -9.48 -7.93
N LYS A 72 -7.17 -10.29 -8.91
CA LYS A 72 -7.42 -11.73 -8.76
C LYS A 72 -6.35 -12.57 -9.43
N ASP A 73 -6.13 -13.75 -8.93
CA ASP A 73 -5.14 -14.72 -9.45
C ASP A 73 -5.40 -15.14 -10.90
N CYS A 74 -6.66 -15.16 -11.34
CA CYS A 74 -7.01 -15.41 -12.75
C CYS A 74 -6.55 -14.26 -13.67
N GLU A 75 -6.65 -13.00 -13.23
CA GLU A 75 -6.18 -11.81 -13.97
C GLU A 75 -4.66 -11.84 -14.13
N VAL A 76 -3.94 -12.26 -13.08
CA VAL A 76 -2.48 -12.46 -13.14
C VAL A 76 -2.12 -13.57 -14.13
N THR A 77 -2.86 -14.67 -14.13
CA THR A 77 -2.63 -15.79 -15.04
C THR A 77 -2.81 -15.37 -16.52
N GLU A 78 -3.87 -14.61 -16.82
CA GLU A 78 -4.11 -14.03 -18.15
C GLU A 78 -2.98 -13.06 -18.55
N GLY A 79 -2.62 -12.14 -17.63
CA GLY A 79 -1.56 -11.17 -17.87
C GLY A 79 -0.19 -11.81 -18.11
N ALA A 80 0.17 -12.86 -17.36
CA ALA A 80 1.42 -13.59 -17.54
C ALA A 80 1.46 -14.31 -18.90
N ALA A 81 0.36 -14.95 -19.30
CA ALA A 81 0.26 -15.57 -20.61
C ALA A 81 0.43 -14.54 -21.74
N LYS A 82 -0.21 -13.38 -21.62
CA LYS A 82 -0.10 -12.29 -22.61
C LYS A 82 1.31 -11.70 -22.63
N TYR A 83 1.96 -11.51 -21.46
CA TYR A 83 3.36 -11.07 -21.38
C TYR A 83 4.27 -11.99 -22.15
N LEU A 84 4.23 -13.29 -21.87
CA LEU A 84 5.07 -14.30 -22.52
C LEU A 84 4.82 -14.38 -24.04
N ALA A 85 3.56 -14.28 -24.49
CA ALA A 85 3.20 -14.33 -25.90
C ALA A 85 3.61 -13.06 -26.67
N SER A 86 3.72 -11.93 -25.98
CA SER A 86 4.01 -10.63 -26.60
C SER A 86 5.49 -10.41 -26.93
N GLY A 87 6.41 -11.20 -26.35
CA GLY A 87 7.84 -11.00 -26.46
C GLY A 87 8.33 -9.70 -25.78
N CYS A 88 7.62 -9.20 -24.78
CA CYS A 88 8.08 -8.10 -23.94
C CYS A 88 9.21 -8.55 -23.03
N ASP A 89 10.15 -7.65 -22.73
CA ASP A 89 11.36 -7.91 -21.92
C ASP A 89 11.46 -7.02 -20.68
N GLY A 90 10.48 -6.14 -20.45
CA GLY A 90 10.34 -5.34 -19.23
C GLY A 90 8.88 -5.02 -18.93
N ILE A 91 8.61 -4.67 -17.68
CA ILE A 91 7.26 -4.35 -17.19
C ILE A 91 7.22 -2.91 -16.69
N VAL A 92 6.20 -2.18 -17.10
CA VAL A 92 5.86 -0.86 -16.57
C VAL A 92 4.47 -0.93 -15.96
N SER A 93 4.28 -0.43 -14.75
CA SER A 93 2.95 -0.21 -14.19
C SER A 93 2.66 1.29 -14.10
N VAL A 94 1.50 1.71 -14.59
CA VAL A 94 0.98 3.07 -14.39
C VAL A 94 -0.38 2.93 -13.71
N GLY A 95 -0.44 3.19 -12.40
CA GLY A 95 -1.68 2.97 -11.67
C GLY A 95 -1.53 2.98 -10.15
N GLY A 96 -2.59 2.62 -9.44
CA GLY A 96 -2.58 2.45 -8.00
C GLY A 96 -1.94 1.12 -7.55
N GLY A 97 -2.28 0.68 -6.34
CA GLY A 97 -1.81 -0.60 -5.79
C GLY A 97 -2.16 -1.79 -6.66
N SER A 98 -3.41 -1.88 -7.16
CA SER A 98 -3.87 -3.03 -7.95
C SER A 98 -3.07 -3.27 -9.23
N PRO A 99 -2.89 -2.30 -10.15
CA PRO A 99 -2.01 -2.47 -11.31
C PRO A 99 -0.57 -2.82 -10.93
N THR A 100 -0.04 -2.21 -9.86
CA THR A 100 1.32 -2.48 -9.40
C THR A 100 1.46 -3.92 -8.89
N ASP A 101 0.52 -4.39 -8.10
CA ASP A 101 0.54 -5.75 -7.56
C ASP A 101 0.36 -6.80 -8.67
N VAL A 102 -0.52 -6.54 -9.64
CA VAL A 102 -0.65 -7.39 -10.83
C VAL A 102 0.64 -7.42 -11.64
N ALA A 103 1.31 -6.28 -11.86
CA ALA A 103 2.57 -6.20 -12.57
C ALA A 103 3.66 -7.06 -11.91
N LYS A 104 3.82 -6.97 -10.59
CA LYS A 104 4.74 -7.78 -9.78
C LYS A 104 4.41 -9.27 -9.83
N ALA A 105 3.12 -9.61 -9.74
CA ALA A 105 2.64 -10.98 -9.80
C ALA A 105 2.84 -11.60 -11.20
N ILE A 106 2.58 -10.84 -12.28
CA ILE A 106 2.88 -11.23 -13.67
C ILE A 106 4.38 -11.50 -13.83
N ALA A 107 5.24 -10.59 -13.36
CA ALA A 107 6.69 -10.77 -13.38
C ALA A 107 7.11 -12.08 -12.69
N THR A 108 6.49 -12.38 -11.54
CA THR A 108 6.75 -13.60 -10.76
C THR A 108 6.42 -14.85 -11.58
N ILE A 109 5.22 -14.96 -12.14
CA ILE A 109 4.78 -16.12 -12.92
C ILE A 109 5.58 -16.22 -14.22
N ALA A 110 5.85 -15.12 -14.90
CA ALA A 110 6.60 -15.13 -16.15
C ALA A 110 8.02 -15.66 -15.98
N SER A 111 8.69 -15.34 -14.86
CA SER A 111 10.09 -15.76 -14.62
C SER A 111 10.21 -17.10 -13.90
N ASN A 112 9.24 -17.49 -13.07
CA ASN A 112 9.36 -18.66 -12.20
C ASN A 112 8.36 -19.78 -12.55
N GLY A 113 7.33 -19.50 -13.36
CA GLY A 113 6.29 -20.48 -13.73
C GLY A 113 5.34 -20.79 -12.57
N GLY A 114 4.68 -21.96 -12.63
CA GLY A 114 3.78 -22.42 -11.57
C GLY A 114 2.48 -21.63 -11.43
N ARG A 115 1.89 -21.69 -10.24
CA ARG A 115 0.68 -20.92 -9.88
C ARG A 115 1.03 -19.89 -8.84
N LEU A 116 0.34 -18.75 -8.84
CA LEU A 116 0.65 -17.65 -7.93
C LEU A 116 0.65 -18.07 -6.45
N LYS A 117 -0.25 -18.93 -6.03
CA LYS A 117 -0.33 -19.47 -4.66
C LYS A 117 0.92 -20.27 -4.20
N ASP A 118 1.72 -20.74 -5.14
CA ASP A 118 2.96 -21.46 -4.83
C ASP A 118 4.01 -20.51 -4.21
N TYR A 119 3.86 -19.20 -4.46
CA TYR A 119 4.72 -18.12 -3.96
C TYR A 119 4.20 -17.42 -2.70
N GLU A 120 2.99 -17.77 -2.21
CA GLU A 120 2.41 -17.19 -0.99
C GLU A 120 3.36 -17.33 0.20
N GLY A 121 3.57 -16.24 0.94
CA GLY A 121 4.49 -16.17 2.09
C GLY A 121 5.81 -15.49 1.73
N ILE A 122 6.89 -15.86 2.41
CA ILE A 122 8.13 -15.09 2.42
C ILE A 122 9.23 -15.77 1.58
N ASN A 123 9.87 -15.00 0.68
CA ASN A 123 11.09 -15.36 -0.07
C ASN A 123 11.01 -16.67 -0.88
N LYS A 124 9.89 -16.93 -1.55
CA LYS A 124 9.72 -18.12 -2.39
C LYS A 124 10.05 -17.90 -3.87
N ILE A 125 10.33 -16.65 -4.28
CA ILE A 125 10.75 -16.31 -5.64
C ILE A 125 12.24 -16.60 -5.76
N SER A 126 12.63 -17.49 -6.69
CA SER A 126 14.00 -17.99 -6.84
C SER A 126 14.72 -17.44 -8.08
N THR A 127 13.96 -17.10 -9.12
CA THR A 127 14.51 -16.58 -10.39
C THR A 127 14.36 -15.05 -10.42
N PRO A 128 15.38 -14.30 -10.89
CA PRO A 128 15.27 -12.85 -11.07
C PRO A 128 14.06 -12.48 -11.94
N LEU A 129 13.40 -11.39 -11.59
CA LEU A 129 12.27 -10.86 -12.35
C LEU A 129 12.75 -9.97 -13.51
N PRO A 130 11.92 -9.75 -14.55
CA PRO A 130 12.22 -8.77 -15.59
C PRO A 130 12.31 -7.36 -14.99
N PRO A 131 13.06 -6.43 -15.63
CA PRO A 131 13.12 -5.05 -15.18
C PRO A 131 11.73 -4.45 -15.01
N MET A 132 11.54 -3.70 -13.90
CA MET A 132 10.27 -3.08 -13.56
C MET A 132 10.41 -1.58 -13.28
N VAL A 133 9.53 -0.78 -13.93
CA VAL A 133 9.32 0.64 -13.61
C VAL A 133 7.89 0.84 -13.16
N ILE A 134 7.70 1.43 -11.98
CA ILE A 134 6.38 1.62 -11.38
C ILE A 134 6.07 3.11 -11.23
N VAL A 135 4.89 3.51 -11.71
CA VAL A 135 4.38 4.88 -11.65
C VAL A 135 3.06 4.89 -10.87
N PRO A 136 3.05 5.24 -9.58
CA PRO A 136 1.84 5.26 -8.78
C PRO A 136 0.90 6.41 -9.19
N SER A 137 -0.41 6.12 -9.28
CA SER A 137 -1.47 7.11 -9.52
C SER A 137 -2.31 7.41 -8.27
N THR A 138 -1.99 6.79 -7.13
CA THR A 138 -2.63 7.01 -5.83
C THR A 138 -1.58 7.28 -4.76
N ALA A 139 -1.95 7.98 -3.70
CA ALA A 139 -1.09 8.23 -2.55
C ALA A 139 -1.57 7.38 -1.36
N GLY A 140 -1.23 6.10 -1.35
CA GLY A 140 -1.71 5.16 -0.33
C GLY A 140 -0.86 3.91 -0.22
N ALA A 141 -0.97 3.04 -1.21
CA ALA A 141 -0.44 1.68 -1.18
C ALA A 141 1.09 1.57 -0.99
N GLY A 142 1.88 2.55 -1.45
CA GLY A 142 3.35 2.47 -1.37
C GLY A 142 3.95 1.27 -2.11
N SER A 143 3.17 0.64 -3.01
CA SER A 143 3.56 -0.57 -3.72
C SER A 143 4.74 -0.32 -4.68
N GLU A 144 4.96 0.91 -5.10
CA GLU A 144 6.08 1.32 -5.97
C GLU A 144 7.46 1.16 -5.33
N VAL A 145 7.53 1.00 -4.00
CA VAL A 145 8.78 0.80 -3.26
C VAL A 145 8.75 -0.45 -2.39
N SER A 146 7.68 -1.24 -2.44
CA SER A 146 7.49 -2.36 -1.52
C SER A 146 7.95 -3.70 -2.10
N GLN A 147 8.33 -4.60 -1.19
CA GLN A 147 8.63 -6.01 -1.46
C GLN A 147 7.38 -6.92 -1.38
N PHE A 148 6.19 -6.33 -1.48
CA PHE A 148 4.91 -7.02 -1.36
C PHE A 148 4.17 -7.04 -2.70
N THR A 149 3.38 -8.08 -2.91
CA THR A 149 2.25 -8.09 -3.84
C THR A 149 1.09 -8.85 -3.19
N ILE A 150 -0.12 -8.26 -3.26
CA ILE A 150 -1.32 -8.75 -2.60
C ILE A 150 -2.37 -9.06 -3.66
N ILE A 151 -2.71 -10.34 -3.80
CA ILE A 151 -3.63 -10.84 -4.84
C ILE A 151 -4.70 -11.71 -4.20
N VAL A 152 -5.95 -11.56 -4.63
CA VAL A 152 -7.06 -12.40 -4.15
C VAL A 152 -6.95 -13.79 -4.77
N ASP A 153 -6.89 -14.80 -3.91
CA ASP A 153 -7.13 -16.20 -4.28
C ASP A 153 -8.63 -16.41 -4.42
N THR A 154 -9.08 -16.63 -5.65
CA THR A 154 -10.51 -16.74 -5.96
C THR A 154 -11.13 -18.03 -5.44
N ASP A 155 -10.34 -19.09 -5.26
CA ASP A 155 -10.80 -20.37 -4.71
C ASP A 155 -11.04 -20.27 -3.21
N ARG A 156 -10.09 -19.66 -2.48
CA ARG A 156 -10.12 -19.52 -1.01
C ARG A 156 -10.87 -18.27 -0.52
N LYS A 157 -11.13 -17.30 -1.41
CA LYS A 157 -11.73 -15.98 -1.12
C LYS A 157 -10.98 -15.22 -0.02
N LEU A 158 -9.67 -15.16 -0.14
CA LEU A 158 -8.77 -14.44 0.76
C LEU A 158 -7.66 -13.73 -0.03
N LYS A 159 -7.09 -12.69 0.57
CA LYS A 159 -5.92 -12.02 0.00
C LYS A 159 -4.65 -12.79 0.34
N MET A 160 -3.93 -13.25 -0.70
CA MET A 160 -2.61 -13.86 -0.58
C MET A 160 -1.56 -12.77 -0.51
N SER A 161 -0.66 -12.87 0.47
CA SER A 161 0.52 -12.01 0.58
C SER A 161 1.75 -12.73 0.06
N ILE A 162 2.40 -12.19 -0.96
CA ILE A 162 3.68 -12.66 -1.48
C ILE A 162 4.72 -11.60 -1.11
N ILE A 163 5.75 -12.01 -0.38
CA ILE A 163 6.76 -11.11 0.18
C ILE A 163 8.13 -11.57 -0.31
N SER A 164 8.79 -10.74 -1.11
CA SER A 164 10.13 -11.04 -1.60
C SER A 164 10.85 -9.76 -2.00
N ARG A 165 12.17 -9.69 -1.76
CA ARG A 165 12.99 -8.59 -2.26
C ARG A 165 12.98 -8.48 -3.77
N SER A 166 12.79 -9.60 -4.48
CA SER A 166 12.67 -9.63 -5.93
C SER A 166 11.50 -8.82 -6.47
N LEU A 167 10.48 -8.52 -5.63
CA LEU A 167 9.32 -7.72 -6.00
C LEU A 167 9.55 -6.21 -5.91
N ILE A 168 10.68 -5.77 -5.34
CA ILE A 168 11.03 -4.35 -5.35
C ILE A 168 11.34 -3.96 -6.80
N PRO A 169 10.65 -2.94 -7.35
CA PRO A 169 10.93 -2.46 -8.70
C PRO A 169 12.36 -1.92 -8.82
N ASP A 170 12.87 -1.85 -10.04
CA ASP A 170 14.15 -1.20 -10.29
C ASP A 170 14.03 0.32 -10.13
N ILE A 171 12.94 0.90 -10.64
CA ILE A 171 12.69 2.35 -10.61
C ILE A 171 11.24 2.63 -10.20
N ALA A 172 11.06 3.55 -9.25
CA ALA A 172 9.77 4.16 -8.89
C ALA A 172 9.75 5.61 -9.40
N ILE A 173 8.77 5.94 -10.26
CA ILE A 173 8.57 7.32 -10.76
C ILE A 173 7.32 7.87 -10.10
N VAL A 174 7.49 8.76 -9.14
CA VAL A 174 6.41 9.33 -8.34
C VAL A 174 6.10 10.74 -8.84
N ASP A 175 5.08 10.85 -9.68
CA ASP A 175 4.61 12.11 -10.22
C ASP A 175 3.30 12.55 -9.54
N PRO A 176 3.32 13.60 -8.70
CA PRO A 176 2.13 14.08 -8.01
C PRO A 176 0.99 14.54 -8.93
N GLU A 177 1.28 14.82 -10.21
CA GLU A 177 0.25 15.21 -11.19
C GLU A 177 -0.79 14.12 -11.41
N LEU A 178 -0.41 12.83 -11.28
CA LEU A 178 -1.34 11.73 -11.46
C LEU A 178 -2.43 11.70 -10.37
N LEU A 179 -2.15 12.25 -9.20
CA LEU A 179 -3.09 12.25 -8.08
C LEU A 179 -4.30 13.15 -8.29
N LYS A 180 -4.17 14.21 -9.08
CA LYS A 180 -5.24 15.21 -9.29
C LYS A 180 -6.49 14.63 -9.96
N THR A 181 -6.35 13.54 -10.72
CA THR A 181 -7.45 12.91 -11.44
C THR A 181 -8.26 11.93 -10.62
N LYS A 182 -7.85 11.62 -9.39
CA LYS A 182 -8.60 10.77 -8.48
C LYS A 182 -9.66 11.57 -7.74
N ASP A 183 -10.82 10.95 -7.48
CA ASP A 183 -11.87 11.58 -6.70
C ASP A 183 -11.51 11.74 -5.21
N ALA A 184 -12.30 12.54 -4.50
CA ALA A 184 -12.06 12.86 -3.10
C ALA A 184 -12.18 11.64 -2.19
N LYS A 185 -13.13 10.72 -2.49
CA LYS A 185 -13.35 9.51 -1.69
C LYS A 185 -12.16 8.56 -1.78
N LEU A 186 -11.65 8.33 -2.98
CA LEU A 186 -10.46 7.52 -3.19
C LEU A 186 -9.23 8.15 -2.54
N ALA A 187 -9.07 9.48 -2.66
CA ALA A 187 -7.97 10.21 -2.02
C ALA A 187 -8.01 10.10 -0.48
N ALA A 188 -9.21 10.19 0.12
CA ALA A 188 -9.39 9.99 1.55
C ALA A 188 -9.00 8.58 1.98
N ALA A 189 -9.54 7.57 1.31
CA ALA A 189 -9.30 6.17 1.62
C ALA A 189 -7.82 5.80 1.48
N THR A 190 -7.18 6.16 0.36
CA THR A 190 -5.75 5.88 0.16
C THR A 190 -4.86 6.66 1.14
N GLY A 191 -5.24 7.88 1.51
CA GLY A 191 -4.52 8.66 2.52
C GLY A 191 -4.57 8.04 3.91
N VAL A 192 -5.69 7.44 4.32
CA VAL A 192 -5.78 6.68 5.58
C VAL A 192 -4.99 5.38 5.50
N ASP A 193 -4.96 4.74 4.35
CA ASP A 193 -4.13 3.57 4.11
C ASP A 193 -2.63 3.89 4.33
N ALA A 194 -2.13 4.98 3.72
CA ALA A 194 -0.77 5.46 3.97
C ALA A 194 -0.52 5.82 5.45
N LEU A 195 -1.52 6.39 6.15
CA LEU A 195 -1.41 6.66 7.58
C LEU A 195 -1.28 5.37 8.39
N THR A 196 -2.08 4.36 8.05
CA THR A 196 -2.03 3.04 8.70
C THR A 196 -0.67 2.39 8.48
N HIS A 197 -0.13 2.44 7.25
CA HIS A 197 1.22 2.01 6.94
C HIS A 197 2.28 2.70 7.81
N GLY A 198 2.22 4.03 7.93
CA GLY A 198 3.13 4.81 8.76
C GLY A 198 3.05 4.43 10.24
N ILE A 199 1.85 4.34 10.79
CA ILE A 199 1.62 4.01 12.20
C ILE A 199 2.08 2.58 12.50
N GLU A 200 1.62 1.59 11.73
CA GLU A 200 1.97 0.20 12.00
C GLU A 200 3.46 -0.08 11.82
N SER A 201 4.09 0.47 10.78
CA SER A 201 5.53 0.32 10.59
C SER A 201 6.33 1.00 11.71
N TYR A 202 5.87 2.12 12.26
CA TYR A 202 6.53 2.78 13.38
C TYR A 202 6.46 1.96 14.66
N VAL A 203 5.31 1.35 14.98
CA VAL A 203 5.15 0.53 16.18
C VAL A 203 5.57 -0.94 16.00
N SER A 204 5.97 -1.35 14.80
CA SER A 204 6.36 -2.72 14.46
C SER A 204 7.53 -3.22 15.30
N LEU A 205 7.52 -4.51 15.65
CA LEU A 205 8.67 -5.19 16.28
C LEU A 205 9.91 -5.24 15.36
N ALA A 206 9.73 -5.09 14.05
CA ALA A 206 10.81 -5.04 13.07
C ALA A 206 11.24 -3.59 12.73
N ALA A 207 10.71 -2.59 13.44
CA ALA A 207 11.09 -1.20 13.24
C ALA A 207 12.58 -0.95 13.53
N THR A 208 13.17 -0.07 12.76
CA THR A 208 14.59 0.35 12.87
C THR A 208 14.68 1.86 12.81
N PRO A 209 15.80 2.48 13.23
CA PRO A 209 15.97 3.92 13.10
C PRO A 209 15.76 4.46 11.67
N LEU A 210 16.07 3.65 10.63
CA LEU A 210 15.82 4.03 9.24
C LEU A 210 14.33 4.02 8.89
N THR A 211 13.60 3.00 9.33
CA THR A 211 12.15 2.94 9.09
C THR A 211 11.40 3.97 9.92
N ASP A 212 11.86 4.27 11.14
CA ASP A 212 11.24 5.27 12.03
C ASP A 212 11.24 6.68 11.43
N ILE A 213 12.35 7.09 10.80
CA ILE A 213 12.43 8.39 10.12
C ILE A 213 11.37 8.50 9.02
N HIS A 214 11.22 7.46 8.20
CA HIS A 214 10.26 7.43 7.11
C HIS A 214 8.82 7.37 7.63
N ALA A 215 8.54 6.54 8.62
CA ALA A 215 7.21 6.39 9.22
C ALA A 215 6.70 7.69 9.86
N LEU A 216 7.49 8.32 10.72
CA LEU A 216 7.12 9.59 11.37
C LEU A 216 6.97 10.72 10.34
N LYS A 217 7.81 10.74 9.29
CA LYS A 217 7.66 11.71 8.20
C LYS A 217 6.35 11.53 7.46
N ALA A 218 5.97 10.28 7.15
CA ALA A 218 4.68 9.97 6.51
C ALA A 218 3.52 10.44 7.37
N ILE A 219 3.48 10.06 8.66
CA ILE A 219 2.43 10.46 9.60
C ILE A 219 2.27 12.00 9.66
N SER A 220 3.39 12.71 9.78
CA SER A 220 3.38 14.18 9.83
C SER A 220 2.83 14.81 8.54
N LEU A 221 3.28 14.34 7.37
CA LEU A 221 2.81 14.85 6.08
C LEU A 221 1.31 14.59 5.87
N ILE A 222 0.83 13.39 6.23
CA ILE A 222 -0.58 13.03 6.09
C ILE A 222 -1.45 13.90 7.00
N SER A 223 -1.08 14.02 8.28
CA SER A 223 -1.81 14.85 9.24
C SER A 223 -1.99 16.29 8.77
N GLN A 224 -0.98 16.86 8.14
CA GLN A 224 -0.97 18.26 7.68
C GLN A 224 -1.68 18.47 6.34
N ASN A 225 -1.75 17.46 5.47
CA ASN A 225 -2.12 17.68 4.06
C ASN A 225 -3.36 16.90 3.62
N LEU A 226 -3.74 15.77 4.29
CA LEU A 226 -4.79 14.90 3.79
C LEU A 226 -6.14 15.62 3.68
N ARG A 227 -6.52 16.44 4.68
CA ARG A 227 -7.77 17.23 4.63
C ARG A 227 -7.83 18.13 3.40
N ARG A 228 -6.74 18.84 3.12
CA ARG A 228 -6.63 19.73 1.94
C ARG A 228 -6.64 18.93 0.65
N ALA A 229 -5.86 17.85 0.59
CA ALA A 229 -5.80 16.98 -0.58
C ALA A 229 -7.16 16.34 -0.91
N VAL A 230 -8.02 16.08 0.08
CA VAL A 230 -9.38 15.56 -0.12
C VAL A 230 -10.35 16.65 -0.52
N SER A 231 -10.34 17.80 0.18
CA SER A 231 -11.30 18.89 -0.06
C SER A 231 -11.02 19.65 -1.35
N GLU A 232 -9.76 19.74 -1.80
CA GLU A 232 -9.34 20.47 -2.99
C GLU A 232 -8.36 19.63 -3.82
N ARG A 233 -8.91 18.83 -4.75
CA ARG A 233 -8.12 17.93 -5.60
C ARG A 233 -7.11 18.63 -6.51
N SER A 234 -7.33 19.94 -6.79
CA SER A 234 -6.43 20.80 -7.55
C SER A 234 -5.24 21.34 -6.75
N ASP A 235 -5.25 21.21 -5.41
CA ASP A 235 -4.15 21.65 -4.55
C ASP A 235 -2.90 20.77 -4.79
N MET A 236 -2.04 21.21 -5.69
CA MET A 236 -0.85 20.47 -6.09
C MET A 236 0.22 20.42 -4.99
N ASP A 237 0.21 21.34 -4.03
CA ASP A 237 1.14 21.28 -2.90
C ASP A 237 0.69 20.19 -1.90
N ALA A 238 -0.60 20.13 -1.60
CA ALA A 238 -1.16 19.05 -0.80
C ALA A 238 -0.97 17.70 -1.49
N ASN A 239 -1.25 17.57 -2.79
CA ASN A 239 -1.03 16.34 -3.55
C ASN A 239 0.45 15.93 -3.58
N THR A 240 1.38 16.87 -3.73
CA THR A 240 2.83 16.60 -3.69
C THR A 240 3.26 16.07 -2.32
N ASN A 241 2.75 16.67 -1.24
CA ASN A 241 3.02 16.20 0.11
C ASN A 241 2.39 14.83 0.39
N MET A 242 1.19 14.55 -0.14
CA MET A 242 0.57 13.22 -0.03
C MET A 242 1.33 12.16 -0.84
N ALA A 243 1.83 12.48 -2.03
CA ALA A 243 2.70 11.59 -2.79
C ALA A 243 3.98 11.24 -2.01
N MET A 244 4.63 12.25 -1.41
CA MET A 244 5.80 12.04 -0.55
C MET A 244 5.45 11.24 0.70
N ALA A 245 4.27 11.45 1.27
CA ALA A 245 3.80 10.71 2.45
C ALA A 245 3.61 9.22 2.14
N SER A 246 2.92 8.89 1.03
CA SER A 246 2.74 7.52 0.57
C SER A 246 4.07 6.83 0.27
N LEU A 247 4.96 7.51 -0.43
CA LEU A 247 6.31 7.03 -0.72
C LEU A 247 7.08 6.71 0.57
N THR A 248 7.10 7.63 1.54
CA THR A 248 7.83 7.42 2.80
C THR A 248 7.15 6.35 3.67
N ALA A 249 5.82 6.26 3.70
CA ALA A 249 5.11 5.15 4.33
C ALA A 249 5.48 3.81 3.69
N GLY A 250 5.56 3.76 2.35
CA GLY A 250 6.00 2.60 1.58
C GLY A 250 7.40 2.14 1.95
N LEU A 251 8.36 3.06 2.02
CA LEU A 251 9.74 2.78 2.45
C LEU A 251 9.80 2.26 3.88
N ALA A 252 8.95 2.77 4.78
CA ALA A 252 8.88 2.30 6.15
C ALA A 252 8.34 0.88 6.23
N PHE A 253 7.10 0.63 5.75
CA PHE A 253 6.47 -0.68 5.92
C PHE A 253 7.13 -1.79 5.10
N SER A 254 7.68 -1.47 3.95
CA SER A 254 8.43 -2.45 3.15
C SER A 254 9.59 -3.07 3.92
N ASN A 255 10.18 -2.34 4.86
CA ASN A 255 11.32 -2.75 5.65
C ASN A 255 11.01 -3.10 7.11
N ALA A 256 9.88 -2.62 7.66
CA ALA A 256 9.43 -2.89 9.03
C ALA A 256 8.23 -3.84 9.12
N ILE A 257 7.64 -4.23 7.97
CA ILE A 257 6.37 -4.95 7.91
C ILE A 257 5.22 -4.12 8.54
N LEU A 258 4.07 -4.72 8.76
CA LEU A 258 2.84 -4.09 9.24
C LEU A 258 2.39 -4.71 10.57
N GLY A 259 1.11 -4.66 10.88
CA GLY A 259 0.56 -5.14 12.14
C GLY A 259 -0.87 -5.67 12.05
N ALA A 260 -1.58 -5.56 13.17
CA ALA A 260 -2.90 -6.13 13.34
C ALA A 260 -3.98 -5.42 12.49
N ALA A 261 -3.85 -4.12 12.21
CA ALA A 261 -4.84 -3.42 11.38
C ALA A 261 -4.86 -4.02 9.98
N HIS A 262 -3.71 -4.16 9.32
CA HIS A 262 -3.65 -4.79 8.00
C HIS A 262 -4.02 -6.28 8.04
N ALA A 263 -3.54 -7.04 9.04
CA ALA A 263 -3.90 -8.44 9.19
C ALA A 263 -5.42 -8.66 9.28
N MET A 264 -6.13 -7.77 9.94
CA MET A 264 -7.59 -7.79 10.07
C MET A 264 -8.28 -7.28 8.80
N THR A 265 -7.81 -6.16 8.23
CA THR A 265 -8.37 -5.55 7.02
C THR A 265 -8.32 -6.49 5.81
N HIS A 266 -7.23 -7.23 5.61
CA HIS A 266 -7.11 -8.23 4.54
C HIS A 266 -8.24 -9.25 4.56
N GLN A 267 -8.72 -9.65 5.74
CA GLN A 267 -9.78 -10.64 5.86
C GLN A 267 -11.14 -10.07 5.50
N VAL A 268 -11.43 -8.84 5.93
CA VAL A 268 -12.69 -8.13 5.60
C VAL A 268 -12.76 -7.87 4.10
N ASP A 269 -11.68 -7.33 3.52
CA ASP A 269 -11.62 -7.02 2.09
C ASP A 269 -11.73 -8.26 1.21
N GLY A 270 -11.09 -9.36 1.61
CA GLY A 270 -11.18 -10.63 0.90
C GLY A 270 -12.60 -11.23 0.90
N LEU A 271 -13.37 -10.99 1.96
CA LEU A 271 -14.74 -11.47 2.10
C LEU A 271 -15.75 -10.57 1.39
N LEU A 272 -15.61 -9.25 1.52
CA LEU A 272 -16.63 -8.26 1.14
C LEU A 272 -16.29 -7.48 -0.13
N ASP A 273 -15.09 -7.67 -0.69
CA ASP A 273 -14.54 -6.89 -1.82
C ASP A 273 -14.54 -5.36 -1.55
N GLN A 274 -14.29 -4.97 -0.29
CA GLN A 274 -14.31 -3.59 0.17
C GLN A 274 -13.05 -2.83 -0.22
N HIS A 275 -13.14 -1.49 -0.22
CA HIS A 275 -11.99 -0.63 -0.45
C HIS A 275 -11.07 -0.63 0.78
N HIS A 276 -9.81 -1.03 0.58
CA HIS A 276 -8.81 -1.28 1.63
C HIS A 276 -8.69 -0.15 2.66
N GLY A 277 -8.59 1.10 2.20
CA GLY A 277 -8.47 2.26 3.08
C GLY A 277 -9.74 2.58 3.88
N GLU A 278 -10.94 2.24 3.39
CA GLU A 278 -12.18 2.40 4.18
C GLU A 278 -12.22 1.38 5.32
N THR A 279 -11.82 0.15 5.07
CA THR A 279 -11.70 -0.89 6.11
C THR A 279 -10.63 -0.53 7.13
N ASN A 280 -9.46 -0.03 6.69
CA ASN A 280 -8.42 0.46 7.59
C ASN A 280 -8.92 1.61 8.47
N ALA A 281 -9.69 2.56 7.92
CA ALA A 281 -10.26 3.66 8.69
C ALA A 281 -11.15 3.18 9.85
N SER A 282 -11.93 2.12 9.62
CA SER A 282 -12.80 1.54 10.65
C SER A 282 -12.03 0.77 11.74
N ILE A 283 -10.93 0.10 11.38
CA ILE A 283 -10.19 -0.81 12.28
C ILE A 283 -9.07 -0.09 13.04
N LEU A 284 -8.34 0.82 12.40
CA LEU A 284 -7.11 1.42 12.92
C LEU A 284 -7.22 1.99 14.34
N PRO A 285 -8.22 2.81 14.71
CA PRO A 285 -8.29 3.38 16.04
C PRO A 285 -8.42 2.32 17.15
N HIS A 286 -9.09 1.22 16.86
CA HIS A 286 -9.30 0.11 17.79
C HIS A 286 -8.02 -0.73 17.97
N VAL A 287 -7.28 -0.97 16.90
CA VAL A 287 -5.96 -1.62 16.94
C VAL A 287 -4.94 -0.74 17.66
N MET A 288 -4.92 0.58 17.40
CA MET A 288 -4.07 1.52 18.14
C MET A 288 -4.33 1.43 19.65
N ARG A 289 -5.59 1.42 20.08
CA ARG A 289 -5.99 1.27 21.50
C ARG A 289 -5.52 -0.06 22.09
N PHE A 290 -5.59 -1.14 21.32
CA PHE A 290 -5.08 -2.44 21.73
C PHE A 290 -3.56 -2.43 21.90
N ASN A 291 -2.82 -1.82 20.97
CA ASN A 291 -1.37 -1.80 20.92
C ASN A 291 -0.72 -0.80 21.88
N LEU A 292 -1.44 0.26 22.27
CA LEU A 292 -0.91 1.40 23.04
C LEU A 292 -0.18 0.95 24.32
N GLN A 293 -0.71 -0.05 25.02
CA GLN A 293 -0.11 -0.54 26.27
C GLN A 293 1.27 -1.20 26.08
N ALA A 294 1.58 -1.68 24.88
CA ALA A 294 2.85 -2.35 24.59
C ALA A 294 3.99 -1.35 24.29
N CYS A 295 3.67 -0.18 23.76
CA CYS A 295 4.68 0.81 23.36
C CYS A 295 4.15 2.25 23.45
N PRO A 296 3.77 2.73 24.66
CA PRO A 296 3.14 4.05 24.84
C PRO A 296 4.04 5.21 24.40
N GLU A 297 5.36 5.09 24.52
CA GLU A 297 6.31 6.10 24.04
C GLU A 297 6.21 6.29 22.53
N ARG A 298 6.06 5.21 21.75
CA ARG A 298 5.91 5.31 20.30
C ARG A 298 4.58 5.95 19.92
N PHE A 299 3.50 5.67 20.64
CA PHE A 299 2.21 6.33 20.43
C PHE A 299 2.23 7.82 20.82
N ARG A 300 2.99 8.23 21.87
CA ARG A 300 3.26 9.64 22.14
C ARG A 300 3.97 10.31 20.96
N ASP A 301 4.99 9.67 20.39
CA ASP A 301 5.73 10.21 19.26
C ASP A 301 4.85 10.34 18.00
N ILE A 302 3.90 9.40 17.80
CA ILE A 302 2.85 9.51 16.76
C ILE A 302 1.97 10.74 17.03
N ALA A 303 1.53 10.99 18.29
CA ALA A 303 0.75 12.16 18.61
C ALA A 303 1.49 13.46 18.26
N VAL A 304 2.77 13.55 18.60
CA VAL A 304 3.63 14.69 18.23
C VAL A 304 3.75 14.83 16.71
N ALA A 305 3.97 13.73 15.98
CA ALA A 305 4.05 13.75 14.52
C ALA A 305 2.75 14.21 13.87
N MET A 306 1.60 13.92 14.49
CA MET A 306 0.28 14.40 14.06
C MET A 306 -0.01 15.87 14.44
N GLY A 307 0.90 16.51 15.20
CA GLY A 307 0.77 17.91 15.60
C GLY A 307 0.02 18.15 16.91
N GLU A 308 -0.19 17.10 17.72
CA GLU A 308 -0.82 17.24 19.03
C GLU A 308 0.14 17.82 20.07
N ASP A 309 -0.37 18.73 20.90
CA ASP A 309 0.38 19.22 22.07
C ASP A 309 0.31 18.18 23.21
N VAL A 310 1.46 17.65 23.56
CA VAL A 310 1.63 16.66 24.64
C VAL A 310 2.37 17.24 25.84
N THR A 311 2.59 18.55 25.88
CA THR A 311 3.34 19.24 26.96
C THR A 311 2.67 19.00 28.31
N GLY A 312 3.43 18.54 29.29
CA GLY A 312 2.97 18.30 30.66
C GLY A 312 2.09 17.05 30.85
N LEU A 313 1.85 16.27 29.80
CA LEU A 313 1.14 15.01 29.91
C LEU A 313 2.10 13.88 30.32
N ASP A 314 1.60 12.93 31.09
CA ASP A 314 2.29 11.64 31.22
C ASP A 314 2.29 10.87 29.90
N VAL A 315 3.12 9.83 29.80
CA VAL A 315 3.30 9.10 28.55
C VAL A 315 2.02 8.45 28.04
N THR A 316 1.17 7.96 28.94
CA THR A 316 -0.10 7.30 28.58
C THR A 316 -1.10 8.31 28.06
N ALA A 317 -1.28 9.44 28.77
CA ALA A 317 -2.14 10.51 28.34
C ALA A 317 -1.69 11.13 27.00
N ALA A 318 -0.38 11.28 26.80
CA ALA A 318 0.20 11.73 25.56
C ALA A 318 -0.04 10.73 24.42
N ALA A 319 0.10 9.42 24.68
CA ALA A 319 -0.17 8.36 23.73
C ALA A 319 -1.64 8.32 23.29
N GLU A 320 -2.59 8.49 24.21
CA GLU A 320 -4.05 8.56 23.89
C GLU A 320 -4.37 9.70 22.92
N ARG A 321 -3.61 10.81 22.92
CA ARG A 321 -3.76 11.89 21.93
C ARG A 321 -3.60 11.42 20.50
N SER A 322 -2.74 10.43 20.23
CA SER A 322 -2.56 9.89 18.88
C SER A 322 -3.85 9.24 18.35
N ILE A 323 -4.55 8.48 19.20
CA ILE A 323 -5.81 7.82 18.82
C ILE A 323 -6.88 8.86 18.51
N VAL A 324 -7.00 9.88 19.39
CA VAL A 324 -7.96 10.98 19.19
C VAL A 324 -7.65 11.76 17.91
N ALA A 325 -6.38 12.00 17.61
CA ALA A 325 -5.95 12.70 16.39
C ALA A 325 -6.31 11.89 15.14
N VAL A 326 -6.10 10.57 15.15
CA VAL A 326 -6.48 9.67 14.04
C VAL A 326 -7.99 9.65 13.85
N GLN A 327 -8.77 9.49 14.92
CA GLN A 327 -10.24 9.50 14.85
C GLN A 327 -10.77 10.81 14.27
N ARG A 328 -10.27 11.95 14.75
CA ARG A 328 -10.63 13.27 14.23
C ARG A 328 -10.29 13.40 12.73
N LEU A 329 -9.11 12.94 12.31
CA LEU A 329 -8.72 12.99 10.90
C LEU A 329 -9.68 12.15 10.03
N ILE A 330 -10.04 10.94 10.47
CA ILE A 330 -10.97 10.04 9.78
C ILE A 330 -12.37 10.66 9.68
N GLU A 331 -12.84 11.31 10.75
CA GLU A 331 -14.11 12.04 10.77
C GLU A 331 -14.11 13.22 9.80
N ASP A 332 -13.08 14.06 9.84
CA ASP A 332 -12.95 15.27 9.02
C ASP A 332 -12.94 14.99 7.52
N ILE A 333 -12.46 13.81 7.11
CA ILE A 333 -12.44 13.40 5.69
C ILE A 333 -13.61 12.48 5.30
N GLY A 334 -14.57 12.28 6.20
CA GLY A 334 -15.83 11.57 5.92
C GLY A 334 -15.71 10.05 5.83
N LEU A 335 -14.73 9.43 6.49
CA LEU A 335 -14.52 7.97 6.51
C LEU A 335 -14.90 7.30 7.84
N ALA A 336 -15.48 8.05 8.79
CA ALA A 336 -15.90 7.50 10.08
C ALA A 336 -17.13 6.60 9.92
N LYS A 337 -16.87 5.30 9.68
CA LYS A 337 -17.90 4.24 9.54
C LYS A 337 -17.50 3.03 10.37
N GLY A 338 -18.52 2.36 10.94
CA GLY A 338 -18.34 1.02 11.51
C GLY A 338 -18.28 -0.06 10.43
N LEU A 339 -17.69 -1.19 10.77
CA LEU A 339 -17.61 -2.35 9.86
C LEU A 339 -19.01 -2.88 9.46
N SER A 340 -20.02 -2.71 10.30
CA SER A 340 -21.42 -3.03 9.99
C SER A 340 -21.93 -2.20 8.81
N GLU A 341 -21.57 -0.92 8.75
CA GLU A 341 -21.95 -0.02 7.66
C GLU A 341 -21.24 -0.37 6.35
N LEU A 342 -20.05 -0.99 6.44
CA LEU A 342 -19.34 -1.57 5.31
C LEU A 342 -19.88 -2.95 4.90
N GLY A 343 -20.87 -3.49 5.63
CA GLY A 343 -21.56 -4.74 5.29
C GLY A 343 -21.04 -5.97 6.04
N LEU A 344 -20.11 -5.80 7.00
CA LEU A 344 -19.67 -6.92 7.83
C LEU A 344 -20.79 -7.36 8.78
N LYS A 345 -21.05 -8.67 8.83
CA LYS A 345 -21.99 -9.27 9.78
C LYS A 345 -21.21 -9.95 10.91
N GLU A 346 -21.76 -9.93 12.12
CA GLU A 346 -21.11 -10.48 13.30
C GLU A 346 -20.80 -11.98 13.16
N GLU A 347 -21.62 -12.73 12.42
CA GLU A 347 -21.43 -14.17 12.16
C GLU A 347 -20.07 -14.52 11.48
N PHE A 348 -19.45 -13.56 10.75
CA PHE A 348 -18.17 -13.77 10.09
C PHE A 348 -16.96 -13.49 11.00
N ILE A 349 -17.13 -12.78 12.12
CA ILE A 349 -16.03 -12.36 13.00
C ILE A 349 -15.16 -13.55 13.43
N PRO A 350 -15.71 -14.72 13.87
CA PRO A 350 -14.87 -15.83 14.28
C PRO A 350 -13.96 -16.39 13.17
N LEU A 351 -14.46 -16.45 11.93
CA LEU A 351 -13.70 -16.90 10.76
C LEU A 351 -12.59 -15.88 10.39
N LEU A 352 -12.95 -14.59 10.35
CA LEU A 352 -12.00 -13.53 10.01
C LEU A 352 -10.89 -13.45 11.07
N SER A 353 -11.22 -13.61 12.34
CA SER A 353 -10.26 -13.59 13.44
C SER A 353 -9.29 -14.77 13.36
N GLU A 354 -9.80 -15.97 13.07
CA GLU A 354 -8.95 -17.16 12.84
C GLU A 354 -7.99 -16.94 11.67
N ASN A 355 -8.46 -16.34 10.56
CA ASN A 355 -7.62 -16.07 9.41
C ASN A 355 -6.59 -14.95 9.70
N ALA A 356 -6.97 -13.90 10.40
CA ALA A 356 -6.08 -12.81 10.77
C ALA A 356 -4.90 -13.29 11.65
N THR A 357 -5.09 -14.31 12.49
CA THR A 357 -3.98 -14.90 13.26
C THR A 357 -2.90 -15.57 12.40
N LYS A 358 -3.21 -15.87 11.14
CA LYS A 358 -2.31 -16.52 10.18
C LYS A 358 -1.69 -15.53 9.19
N ASP A 359 -2.14 -14.28 9.20
CA ASP A 359 -1.64 -13.25 8.31
C ASP A 359 -0.19 -12.86 8.67
N ALA A 360 0.66 -12.74 7.66
CA ALA A 360 2.07 -12.42 7.83
C ALA A 360 2.29 -11.05 8.51
N CYS A 361 1.37 -10.09 8.33
CA CYS A 361 1.46 -8.77 8.94
C CYS A 361 1.36 -8.81 10.47
N LEU A 362 0.63 -9.79 11.03
CA LEU A 362 0.44 -9.89 12.48
C LEU A 362 1.74 -10.24 13.25
N VAL A 363 2.69 -10.87 12.59
CA VAL A 363 3.95 -11.33 13.20
C VAL A 363 4.76 -10.20 13.84
N THR A 364 4.69 -9.02 13.26
CA THR A 364 5.43 -7.84 13.71
C THR A 364 4.60 -6.86 14.54
N ASN A 365 3.34 -7.21 14.86
CA ASN A 365 2.52 -6.37 15.74
C ASN A 365 3.16 -6.22 17.12
N PRO A 366 3.23 -5.01 17.73
CA PRO A 366 3.95 -4.77 18.98
C PRO A 366 3.39 -5.53 20.19
N ARG A 367 2.12 -5.93 20.12
CA ARG A 367 1.44 -6.72 21.13
C ARG A 367 0.93 -8.01 20.52
N TYR A 368 1.28 -9.15 21.12
CA TYR A 368 0.68 -10.41 20.73
C TYR A 368 -0.86 -10.35 20.86
N ALA A 369 -1.55 -10.77 19.82
CA ALA A 369 -3.01 -10.77 19.76
C ALA A 369 -3.53 -12.22 19.67
N THR A 370 -4.32 -12.66 20.66
CA THR A 370 -5.04 -13.93 20.56
C THR A 370 -6.25 -13.77 19.62
N ARG A 371 -6.80 -14.89 19.15
CA ARG A 371 -8.02 -14.90 18.34
C ARG A 371 -9.15 -14.14 19.03
N GLU A 372 -9.38 -14.39 20.32
CA GLU A 372 -10.45 -13.75 21.11
C GLU A 372 -10.25 -12.24 21.22
N GLN A 373 -9.01 -11.77 21.32
CA GLN A 373 -8.69 -10.34 21.32
C GLN A 373 -8.96 -9.71 19.95
N ILE A 374 -8.62 -10.39 18.85
CA ILE A 374 -8.94 -9.95 17.49
C ILE A 374 -10.46 -9.89 17.29
N GLU A 375 -11.21 -10.91 17.76
CA GLU A 375 -12.67 -10.87 17.74
C GLU A 375 -13.23 -9.66 18.49
N GLN A 376 -12.65 -9.34 19.65
CA GLN A 376 -13.09 -8.16 20.41
C GLN A 376 -12.77 -6.86 19.69
N ILE A 377 -11.63 -6.76 19.02
CA ILE A 377 -11.29 -5.57 18.20
C ILE A 377 -12.31 -5.42 17.05
N TYR A 378 -12.65 -6.50 16.34
CA TYR A 378 -13.68 -6.45 15.31
C TYR A 378 -15.04 -5.99 15.87
N ARG A 379 -15.49 -6.55 17.01
CA ARG A 379 -16.76 -6.13 17.64
C ARG A 379 -16.76 -4.66 18.05
N ASN A 380 -15.63 -4.13 18.52
CA ASN A 380 -15.51 -2.72 18.86
C ASN A 380 -15.53 -1.81 17.62
N ALA A 381 -15.20 -2.32 16.45
CA ALA A 381 -15.17 -1.61 15.18
C ALA A 381 -16.49 -1.76 14.37
N MET A 382 -17.46 -2.56 14.85
CA MET A 382 -18.77 -2.73 14.22
C MET A 382 -19.62 -1.44 14.30
#